data_ff366f1e3875a2e3478e4c6213ff87ec
#
_entry.id   ff366f1e3875a2e3478e4c6213ff87ec
#
_cell.length_a   1.000
_cell.length_b   1.000
_cell.length_c   1.000
_cell.angle_alpha   90.00
_cell.angle_beta   90.00
_cell.angle_gamma   90.00
#
_symmetry.space_group_name_H-M   'P 1'
#
loop_
_entity.id
_entity.type
_entity.pdbx_description
1 polymer ?
#
loop_
_entity_poly.entity_id
_entity_poly.type
_entity_poly.pdbx_seq_one_letter_code
_entity_poly.pdbx_strand_id
1 'polypeptide(L)'
;MFLSFCGKVPRNEGAAFVAPNATVQGDVILKAGSTVWYGAVLRGDDGQLIIGENSNVQDNAVLHCDVGGAVTLGRNVTVGHSALVHG
;
A
#
# COMPACT_ATOMS: atom_id res chain seq x y z
N MET A 1 7.83 -7.11 -0.79
CA MET A 1 8.90 -6.67 -1.72
C MET A 1 8.70 -5.20 -2.04
N PHE A 2 9.67 -4.39 -1.72
CA PHE A 2 9.62 -2.95 -2.03
C PHE A 2 10.34 -2.70 -3.36
N LEU A 3 9.67 -2.04 -4.29
CA LEU A 3 10.19 -1.76 -5.63
C LEU A 3 10.10 -0.27 -5.91
N SER A 4 11.18 0.31 -6.45
CA SER A 4 11.13 1.68 -6.96
C SER A 4 10.48 1.71 -8.34
N PHE A 5 9.90 2.86 -8.68
CA PHE A 5 9.32 3.07 -10.01
C PHE A 5 9.54 4.52 -10.43
N CYS A 6 10.28 4.74 -11.51
CA CYS A 6 10.59 6.10 -12.03
C CYS A 6 11.10 7.04 -10.93
N GLY A 7 12.05 6.55 -10.12
CA GLY A 7 12.65 7.32 -9.04
C GLY A 7 11.81 7.44 -7.76
N LYS A 8 10.60 6.93 -7.76
CA LYS A 8 9.75 6.92 -6.56
C LYS A 8 10.02 5.63 -5.79
N VAL A 9 10.29 5.77 -4.50
CA VAL A 9 10.66 4.67 -3.61
C VAL A 9 9.65 4.59 -2.48
N PRO A 10 9.12 3.40 -2.16
CA PRO A 10 8.22 3.26 -1.03
C PRO A 10 8.88 3.70 0.27
N ARG A 11 8.11 4.39 1.12
CA ARG A 11 8.56 4.80 2.45
C ARG A 11 7.85 3.99 3.52
N ASN A 12 8.63 3.25 4.30
CA ASN A 12 8.13 2.50 5.44
C ASN A 12 8.37 3.32 6.71
N GLU A 13 7.32 3.91 7.23
CA GLU A 13 7.37 4.75 8.43
C GLU A 13 6.97 3.97 9.69
N GLY A 14 7.29 2.70 9.76
CA GLY A 14 7.05 1.88 10.94
C GLY A 14 5.92 0.86 10.79
N ALA A 15 5.73 0.31 9.59
CA ALA A 15 4.78 -0.79 9.41
C ALA A 15 5.09 -1.94 10.37
N ALA A 16 4.06 -2.51 10.97
CA ALA A 16 4.21 -3.62 11.89
C ALA A 16 4.51 -4.93 11.17
N PHE A 17 4.03 -5.08 9.94
CA PHE A 17 4.27 -6.28 9.14
C PHE A 17 4.09 -5.99 7.66
N VAL A 18 5.03 -6.45 6.85
CA VAL A 18 4.90 -6.49 5.39
C VAL A 18 5.27 -7.89 4.93
N ALA A 19 4.32 -8.61 4.35
CA ALA A 19 4.56 -9.98 3.93
C ALA A 19 5.65 -10.03 2.85
N PRO A 20 6.51 -11.05 2.85
CA PRO A 20 7.61 -11.14 1.88
C PRO A 20 7.14 -11.23 0.43
N ASN A 21 5.93 -11.75 0.18
CA ASN A 21 5.38 -11.82 -1.17
C ASN A 21 4.38 -10.71 -1.48
N ALA A 22 4.22 -9.72 -0.61
CA ALA A 22 3.49 -8.51 -0.94
C ALA A 22 4.35 -7.65 -1.87
N THR A 23 3.71 -6.93 -2.78
CA THR A 23 4.39 -6.00 -3.68
C THR A 23 4.02 -4.58 -3.30
N VAL A 24 5.03 -3.77 -2.96
CA VAL A 24 4.86 -2.36 -2.62
C VAL A 24 5.76 -1.57 -3.57
N GLN A 25 5.16 -0.91 -4.53
CA GLN A 25 5.90 -0.29 -5.64
C GLN A 25 5.61 1.20 -5.76
N GLY A 26 6.68 1.98 -5.92
CA GLY A 26 6.57 3.39 -6.26
C GLY A 26 6.23 4.28 -5.08
N ASP A 27 5.38 5.27 -5.31
CA ASP A 27 5.03 6.30 -4.33
C ASP A 27 4.01 5.78 -3.32
N VAL A 28 4.49 4.99 -2.36
CA VAL A 28 3.68 4.39 -1.31
C VAL A 28 4.27 4.78 0.04
N ILE A 29 3.41 5.19 0.97
CA ILE A 29 3.80 5.45 2.35
C ILE A 29 3.06 4.49 3.27
N LEU A 30 3.80 3.71 4.05
CA LEU A 30 3.25 2.85 5.09
C LEU A 30 3.45 3.53 6.43
N LYS A 31 2.37 3.93 7.06
CA LYS A 31 2.42 4.60 8.37
C LYS A 31 2.64 3.60 9.50
N ALA A 32 2.92 4.12 10.69
CA ALA A 32 3.22 3.30 11.86
C ALA A 32 2.10 2.30 12.18
N GLY A 33 2.49 1.07 12.46
CA GLY A 33 1.55 0.01 12.85
C GLY A 33 0.72 -0.57 11.69
N SER A 34 0.89 -0.08 10.46
CA SER A 34 0.19 -0.65 9.32
C SER A 34 0.69 -2.06 9.01
N THR A 35 -0.14 -2.86 8.36
CA THR A 35 0.23 -4.22 7.96
C THR A 35 -0.21 -4.48 6.52
N VAL A 36 0.65 -5.18 5.79
CA VAL A 36 0.39 -5.56 4.40
C VAL A 36 0.61 -7.06 4.29
N TRP A 37 -0.42 -7.77 3.88
CA TRP A 37 -0.46 -9.22 4.00
C TRP A 37 -0.11 -9.93 2.69
N TYR A 38 -0.20 -11.26 2.69
CA TYR A 38 0.35 -12.11 1.64
C TYR A 38 -0.30 -11.84 0.28
N GLY A 39 0.52 -11.64 -0.74
CA GLY A 39 0.06 -11.45 -2.10
C GLY A 39 -0.61 -10.08 -2.37
N ALA A 40 -0.68 -9.19 -1.39
CA ALA A 40 -1.22 -7.87 -1.61
C ALA A 40 -0.32 -7.07 -2.57
N VAL A 41 -0.94 -6.19 -3.37
CA VAL A 41 -0.24 -5.38 -4.36
C VAL A 41 -0.61 -3.91 -4.15
N LEU A 42 0.38 -3.10 -3.79
CA LEU A 42 0.24 -1.66 -3.64
C LEU A 42 1.04 -1.00 -4.75
N ARG A 43 0.35 -0.49 -5.76
CA ARG A 43 1.00 0.12 -6.92
C ARG A 43 0.87 1.64 -6.87
N GLY A 44 1.93 2.29 -6.43
CA GLY A 44 2.05 3.75 -6.42
C GLY A 44 2.78 4.27 -7.66
N ASP A 45 2.53 3.67 -8.83
CA ASP A 45 3.23 4.05 -10.06
C ASP A 45 2.54 5.22 -10.77
N ASP A 46 1.23 5.31 -10.75
CA ASP A 46 0.49 6.40 -11.38
C ASP A 46 0.14 7.52 -10.40
N GLY A 47 0.06 7.25 -9.12
CA GLY A 47 -0.22 8.23 -8.09
C GLY A 47 0.17 7.71 -6.71
N GLN A 48 -0.02 8.52 -5.68
CA GLN A 48 0.41 8.21 -4.34
C GLN A 48 -0.59 7.33 -3.60
N LEU A 49 -0.08 6.32 -2.88
CA LEU A 49 -0.85 5.52 -1.94
C LEU A 49 -0.34 5.77 -0.53
N ILE A 50 -1.24 6.08 0.41
CA ILE A 50 -0.90 6.23 1.82
C ILE A 50 -1.72 5.25 2.64
N ILE A 51 -1.03 4.39 3.37
CA ILE A 51 -1.66 3.43 4.28
C ILE A 51 -1.53 4.00 5.69
N GLY A 52 -2.65 4.42 6.25
CA GLY A 52 -2.69 5.12 7.54
C GLY A 52 -2.28 4.25 8.72
N GLU A 53 -2.11 4.89 9.88
CA GLU A 53 -1.67 4.21 11.09
C GLU A 53 -2.62 3.07 11.46
N ASN A 54 -2.05 1.91 11.81
CA ASN A 54 -2.78 0.71 12.24
C ASN A 54 -3.80 0.21 11.22
N SER A 55 -3.71 0.66 9.98
CA SER A 55 -4.53 0.15 8.88
C SER A 55 -3.93 -1.13 8.33
N ASN A 56 -4.75 -1.97 7.72
CA ASN A 56 -4.25 -3.21 7.14
C ASN A 56 -4.78 -3.43 5.74
N VAL A 57 -3.92 -3.98 4.90
CA VAL A 57 -4.24 -4.42 3.54
C VAL A 57 -4.07 -5.92 3.54
N GLN A 58 -5.17 -6.63 3.43
CA GLN A 58 -5.19 -8.07 3.63
C GLN A 58 -4.82 -8.83 2.36
N ASP A 59 -4.80 -10.16 2.47
CA ASP A 59 -4.27 -11.06 1.45
C ASP A 59 -4.89 -10.81 0.07
N ASN A 60 -4.04 -10.70 -0.94
CA ASN A 60 -4.41 -10.55 -2.35
C ASN A 60 -5.22 -9.29 -2.67
N ALA A 61 -5.30 -8.33 -1.77
CA ALA A 61 -5.92 -7.04 -2.09
C ALA A 61 -5.03 -6.23 -3.02
N VAL A 62 -5.64 -5.38 -3.85
CA VAL A 62 -4.92 -4.55 -4.81
C VAL A 62 -5.34 -3.09 -4.61
N LEU A 63 -4.35 -2.22 -4.43
CA LEU A 63 -4.54 -0.78 -4.37
C LEU A 63 -3.80 -0.12 -5.54
N HIS A 64 -4.51 0.71 -6.27
CA HIS A 64 -3.97 1.44 -7.41
C HIS A 64 -4.80 2.70 -7.66
N CYS A 65 -4.24 3.68 -8.35
CA CYS A 65 -4.99 4.87 -8.76
C CYS A 65 -4.60 5.31 -10.16
N ASP A 66 -5.45 6.15 -10.76
CA ASP A 66 -5.16 6.73 -12.07
C ASP A 66 -4.05 7.77 -11.99
N VAL A 67 -3.47 8.11 -13.13
CA VAL A 67 -2.46 9.16 -13.24
C VAL A 67 -3.00 10.45 -12.62
N GLY A 68 -2.26 11.02 -11.69
CA GLY A 68 -2.64 12.24 -10.98
C GLY A 68 -3.64 12.00 -9.84
N GLY A 69 -4.07 10.75 -9.62
CA GLY A 69 -4.91 10.39 -8.51
C GLY A 69 -4.13 10.09 -7.25
N ALA A 70 -4.86 9.71 -6.20
CA ALA A 70 -4.27 9.28 -4.94
C ALA A 70 -5.26 8.38 -4.20
N VAL A 71 -4.73 7.46 -3.39
CA VAL A 71 -5.52 6.67 -2.45
C VAL A 71 -4.93 6.88 -1.07
N THR A 72 -5.76 7.34 -0.13
CA THR A 72 -5.36 7.50 1.26
C THR A 72 -6.29 6.69 2.14
N LEU A 73 -5.74 5.69 2.83
CA LEU A 73 -6.45 5.02 3.90
C LEU A 73 -6.19 5.77 5.19
N GLY A 74 -7.25 6.09 5.90
CA GLY A 74 -7.14 6.72 7.21
C GLY A 74 -6.59 5.76 8.25
N ARG A 75 -6.76 6.10 9.54
CA ARG A 75 -6.33 5.26 10.64
C ARG A 75 -7.29 4.11 10.84
N ASN A 76 -6.77 2.94 11.23
CA ASN A 76 -7.57 1.77 11.60
C ASN A 76 -8.53 1.29 10.49
N VAL A 77 -8.11 1.45 9.23
CA VAL A 77 -8.91 0.98 8.08
C VAL A 77 -8.49 -0.43 7.71
N THR A 78 -9.47 -1.28 7.44
CA THR A 78 -9.24 -2.63 6.94
C THR A 78 -9.65 -2.71 5.47
N VAL A 79 -8.69 -3.08 4.63
CA VAL A 79 -8.97 -3.48 3.25
C VAL A 79 -9.00 -5.00 3.23
N GLY A 80 -10.18 -5.56 3.03
CA GLY A 80 -10.40 -7.01 3.14
C GLY A 80 -9.70 -7.82 2.05
N HIS A 81 -9.72 -9.14 2.24
CA HIS A 81 -9.06 -10.07 1.31
C HIS A 81 -9.58 -9.90 -0.11
N SER A 82 -8.69 -9.90 -1.08
CA SER A 82 -9.00 -9.79 -2.52
C SER A 82 -9.79 -8.53 -2.91
N ALA A 83 -9.88 -7.53 -2.04
CA ALA A 83 -10.53 -6.28 -2.38
C ALA A 83 -9.72 -5.50 -3.43
N LEU A 84 -10.41 -4.72 -4.23
CA LEU A 84 -9.79 -3.80 -5.17
C LEU A 84 -10.17 -2.37 -4.76
N VAL A 85 -9.15 -1.57 -4.45
CA VAL A 85 -9.33 -0.15 -4.15
C VAL A 85 -8.64 0.65 -5.25
N HIS A 86 -9.40 1.46 -5.94
CA HIS A 86 -8.92 2.23 -7.08
C HIS A 86 -9.41 3.68 -6.96
N GLY A 87 -8.49 4.59 -7.13
CA GLY A 87 -8.82 6.00 -7.03
C GLY A 87 -8.37 6.85 -8.20
#